data_48b59d84f3d79dbf2d050f575d7021eb
#
_entry.id   48b59d84f3d79dbf2d050f575d7021eb
#
_cell.length_a   1.000
_cell.length_b   1.000
_cell.length_c   1.000
_cell.angle_alpha   90.00
_cell.angle_beta   90.00
_cell.angle_gamma   90.00
#
_symmetry.space_group_name_H-M   'P 1'
#
loop_
_entity.id
_entity.type
_entity.pdbx_description
1 polymer ?
#
loop_
_entity_poly.entity_id
_entity_poly.type
_entity_poly.pdbx_seq_one_letter_code
_entity_poly.pdbx_strand_id
1 'polypeptide(L)'
;MGWRNLLACSVGLVTCLCALFGFQNFRKSWREYPAFEYNDFPIPPDYQEKTEYVFARLMYPNAPFGRGGRGGFRRFGFGADWREGGRGVFWTMDYPRSDRHFSLALRRLTRLSVRSVEQPINLDEHDQYDWPWLYAVEVGHWNLTDEQAKSLREYLLRGGFLMVDDFHGGFEWDVFAASMKRVFPDREIVEIDSKDPIFHVIYDLDDKYQVPGAQYIRSGLTYERADGFPEHWRGIYDDKGRLMVTICFNVDLGDSWEHADNPEYPQKFSALGMRIGINYVAYAMSH
;
A
#
# COMPACT_ATOMS: atom_id res chain seq x y z
N MET A 1 20.04 41.08 31.94
CA MET A 1 19.23 40.16 31.12
C MET A 1 17.77 40.42 31.45
N GLY A 2 17.02 41.04 30.53
CA GLY A 2 15.74 41.65 30.88
C GLY A 2 14.59 40.61 30.89
N TRP A 3 13.62 40.84 31.72
CA TRP A 3 12.39 40.07 31.90
C TRP A 3 11.68 39.71 30.57
N ARG A 4 11.82 40.53 29.53
CA ARG A 4 11.29 40.28 28.18
C ARG A 4 11.93 39.07 27.50
N ASN A 5 13.21 38.77 27.74
CA ASN A 5 13.91 37.61 27.15
C ASN A 5 13.54 36.31 27.87
N LEU A 6 13.23 36.36 29.17
CA LEU A 6 12.73 35.22 29.94
C LEU A 6 11.31 34.81 29.52
N LEU A 7 10.43 35.78 29.23
CA LEU A 7 9.10 35.54 28.73
C LEU A 7 9.12 34.94 27.29
N ALA A 8 9.99 35.42 26.42
CA ALA A 8 10.13 34.89 25.06
C ALA A 8 10.67 33.44 25.06
N CYS A 9 11.63 33.11 25.95
CA CYS A 9 12.13 31.75 26.10
C CYS A 9 11.08 30.80 26.68
N SER A 10 10.28 31.25 27.65
CA SER A 10 9.22 30.42 28.24
C SER A 10 8.06 30.14 27.27
N VAL A 11 7.67 31.14 26.47
CA VAL A 11 6.65 30.94 25.42
C VAL A 11 7.16 30.01 24.32
N GLY A 12 8.43 30.12 23.89
CA GLY A 12 9.04 29.24 22.91
C GLY A 12 9.13 27.78 23.40
N LEU A 13 9.47 27.59 24.70
CA LEU A 13 9.56 26.25 25.30
C LEU A 13 8.19 25.59 25.45
N VAL A 14 7.15 26.34 25.81
CA VAL A 14 5.77 25.85 25.93
C VAL A 14 5.20 25.50 24.55
N THR A 15 5.47 26.30 23.53
CA THR A 15 5.02 25.98 22.16
C THR A 15 5.74 24.77 21.58
N CYS A 16 7.04 24.57 21.82
CA CYS A 16 7.77 23.35 21.46
C CYS A 16 7.25 22.12 22.20
N LEU A 17 6.99 22.22 23.50
CA LEU A 17 6.42 21.14 24.30
C LEU A 17 5.00 20.79 23.83
N CYS A 18 4.14 21.76 23.55
CA CYS A 18 2.81 21.51 22.99
C CYS A 18 2.88 20.85 21.60
N ALA A 19 3.83 21.23 20.76
CA ALA A 19 4.05 20.56 19.47
C ALA A 19 4.51 19.11 19.64
N LEU A 20 5.42 18.84 20.58
CA LEU A 20 5.88 17.48 20.88
C LEU A 20 4.79 16.62 21.53
N PHE A 21 3.93 17.18 22.38
CA PHE A 21 2.78 16.46 22.96
C PHE A 21 1.63 16.29 21.97
N GLY A 22 1.44 17.21 21.00
CA GLY A 22 0.43 17.10 19.95
C GLY A 22 0.72 15.96 18.98
N PHE A 23 1.97 15.62 18.73
CA PHE A 23 2.36 14.50 17.86
C PHE A 23 2.16 13.10 18.49
N GLN A 24 1.93 13.00 19.79
CA GLN A 24 1.85 11.69 20.46
C GLN A 24 0.45 11.07 20.58
N ASN A 25 -0.62 11.79 20.23
CA ASN A 25 -1.99 11.35 20.57
C ASN A 25 -2.91 10.99 19.38
N PHE A 26 -2.44 10.98 18.14
CA PHE A 26 -3.32 10.77 16.98
C PHE A 26 -3.12 9.45 16.22
N ARG A 27 -2.26 8.55 16.67
CA ARG A 27 -2.16 7.24 16.01
C ARG A 27 -3.35 6.37 16.42
N LYS A 28 -4.11 5.94 15.42
CA LYS A 28 -5.20 4.98 15.55
C LYS A 28 -4.71 3.72 16.29
N SER A 29 -5.50 3.23 17.25
CA SER A 29 -5.24 1.95 17.90
C SER A 29 -5.29 0.83 16.86
N TRP A 30 -4.35 -0.11 16.94
CA TRP A 30 -4.37 -1.27 16.08
C TRP A 30 -5.62 -2.14 16.34
N ARG A 31 -6.24 -2.60 15.27
CA ARG A 31 -7.35 -3.57 15.27
C ARG A 31 -7.04 -4.63 14.22
N GLU A 32 -7.19 -5.90 14.59
CA GLU A 32 -7.17 -7.00 13.63
C GLU A 32 -8.53 -7.11 12.94
N TYR A 33 -8.49 -7.39 11.65
CA TYR A 33 -9.69 -7.61 10.84
C TYR A 33 -9.72 -9.06 10.37
N PRO A 34 -10.92 -9.61 10.07
CA PRO A 34 -11.03 -10.90 9.40
C PRO A 34 -10.29 -10.83 8.04
N ALA A 35 -9.53 -11.88 7.76
CA ALA A 35 -8.84 -12.04 6.49
C ALA A 35 -9.75 -12.60 5.39
N PHE A 36 -9.37 -12.43 4.15
CA PHE A 36 -10.06 -13.05 3.01
C PHE A 36 -9.80 -14.57 3.00
N GLU A 37 -8.57 -15.00 3.25
CA GLU A 37 -8.08 -16.36 3.07
C GLU A 37 -7.74 -17.05 4.39
N TYR A 38 -7.29 -16.30 5.41
CA TYR A 38 -6.78 -16.83 6.66
C TYR A 38 -7.76 -16.59 7.82
N ASN A 39 -8.04 -17.63 8.60
CA ASN A 39 -8.88 -17.51 9.79
C ASN A 39 -8.07 -17.24 11.07
N ASP A 40 -6.85 -17.79 11.14
CA ASP A 40 -5.96 -17.68 12.30
C ASP A 40 -4.55 -17.36 11.85
N PHE A 41 -4.06 -16.19 12.21
CA PHE A 41 -2.68 -15.81 12.03
C PHE A 41 -2.14 -15.22 13.33
N PRO A 42 -1.08 -15.79 13.93
CA PRO A 42 -0.63 -15.37 15.27
C PRO A 42 -0.30 -13.88 15.33
N ILE A 43 -0.81 -13.21 16.38
CA ILE A 43 -0.51 -11.80 16.61
C ILE A 43 0.89 -11.70 17.22
N PRO A 44 1.84 -11.02 16.57
CA PRO A 44 3.17 -10.78 17.11
C PRO A 44 3.12 -9.94 18.39
N PRO A 45 4.04 -10.19 19.36
CA PRO A 45 4.00 -9.50 20.66
C PRO A 45 4.23 -7.99 20.59
N ASP A 46 4.84 -7.49 19.51
CA ASP A 46 5.14 -6.07 19.26
C ASP A 46 4.02 -5.31 18.54
N TYR A 47 2.81 -5.87 18.48
CA TYR A 47 1.68 -5.31 17.72
C TYR A 47 1.27 -3.88 18.14
N GLN A 48 1.63 -3.44 19.34
CA GLN A 48 1.36 -2.09 19.86
C GLN A 48 2.60 -1.20 19.91
N GLU A 49 3.77 -1.69 19.48
CA GLU A 49 4.99 -0.91 19.54
C GLU A 49 4.92 0.31 18.61
N LYS A 50 5.44 1.43 19.10
CA LYS A 50 5.65 2.65 18.31
C LYS A 50 6.96 2.52 17.56
N THR A 51 6.89 2.50 16.25
CA THR A 51 8.05 2.31 15.37
C THR A 51 8.10 3.40 14.31
N GLU A 52 9.22 3.49 13.60
CA GLU A 52 9.41 4.45 12.50
C GLU A 52 8.53 4.11 11.29
N TYR A 53 8.33 2.82 11.03
CA TYR A 53 7.52 2.35 9.92
C TYR A 53 6.48 1.33 10.38
N VAL A 54 5.32 1.40 9.77
CA VAL A 54 4.24 0.41 9.87
C VAL A 54 3.68 0.21 8.46
N PHE A 55 3.41 -1.03 8.09
CA PHE A 55 2.71 -1.34 6.85
C PHE A 55 1.27 -0.82 6.94
N ALA A 56 0.97 0.27 6.26
CA ALA A 56 -0.35 0.88 6.27
C ALA A 56 -1.15 0.41 5.06
N ARG A 57 -2.17 -0.43 5.31
CA ARG A 57 -3.03 -1.03 4.28
C ARG A 57 -4.29 -0.21 4.10
N LEU A 58 -4.55 0.24 2.87
CA LEU A 58 -5.72 1.04 2.54
C LEU A 58 -6.99 0.17 2.48
N MET A 59 -7.99 0.54 3.26
CA MET A 59 -9.35 -0.01 3.21
C MET A 59 -10.17 0.78 2.20
N TYR A 60 -10.98 0.09 1.41
CA TYR A 60 -11.80 0.73 0.39
C TYR A 60 -13.11 -0.06 0.12
N PRO A 61 -14.20 0.62 -0.34
CA PRO A 61 -15.42 -0.06 -0.77
C PRO A 61 -15.19 -0.83 -2.07
N ASN A 62 -15.79 -2.02 -2.15
CA ASN A 62 -15.79 -2.80 -3.38
C ASN A 62 -16.61 -2.13 -4.49
N ALA A 63 -16.16 -2.22 -5.72
CA ALA A 63 -16.94 -1.86 -6.88
C ALA A 63 -18.19 -2.77 -6.99
N PRO A 64 -19.36 -2.23 -7.33
CA PRO A 64 -20.51 -3.04 -7.62
C PRO A 64 -20.22 -3.90 -8.86
N PHE A 65 -20.30 -5.22 -8.72
CA PHE A 65 -20.02 -6.12 -9.82
C PHE A 65 -20.93 -5.84 -11.02
N GLY A 66 -20.37 -5.26 -12.07
CA GLY A 66 -21.04 -5.13 -13.35
C GLY A 66 -21.35 -6.50 -13.98
N ARG A 67 -22.41 -6.57 -14.77
CA ARG A 67 -22.96 -7.77 -15.44
C ARG A 67 -21.99 -8.52 -16.38
N GLY A 68 -20.70 -8.12 -16.49
CA GLY A 68 -19.74 -8.58 -17.51
C GLY A 68 -18.70 -9.62 -17.07
N GLY A 69 -18.56 -9.92 -15.81
CA GLY A 69 -17.57 -10.88 -15.31
C GLY A 69 -17.97 -12.33 -15.60
N ARG A 70 -17.55 -12.86 -16.74
CA ARG A 70 -17.59 -14.28 -17.05
C ARG A 70 -16.48 -15.00 -16.30
N GLY A 71 -16.75 -15.46 -15.09
CA GLY A 71 -15.84 -16.39 -14.42
C GLY A 71 -15.86 -16.27 -12.89
N GLY A 72 -16.43 -17.24 -12.24
CA GLY A 72 -16.10 -17.70 -10.88
C GLY A 72 -16.48 -16.81 -9.67
N PHE A 73 -16.45 -15.53 -9.76
CA PHE A 73 -16.63 -14.60 -8.62
C PHE A 73 -18.06 -14.48 -8.07
N ARG A 74 -19.05 -15.11 -8.66
CA ARG A 74 -20.43 -15.19 -8.13
C ARG A 74 -20.53 -15.85 -6.73
N ARG A 75 -19.43 -16.39 -6.21
CA ARG A 75 -19.35 -17.11 -4.94
C ARG A 75 -18.88 -16.23 -3.76
N PHE A 76 -18.41 -15.02 -4.02
CA PHE A 76 -17.90 -14.11 -3.00
C PHE A 76 -18.99 -13.12 -2.61
N GLY A 77 -19.44 -13.20 -1.36
CA GLY A 77 -20.53 -12.54 -0.69
C GLY A 77 -20.97 -11.16 -1.20
N PHE A 78 -22.17 -11.12 -1.81
CA PHE A 78 -22.89 -9.85 -1.98
C PHE A 78 -23.25 -9.30 -0.60
N GLY A 79 -22.79 -8.08 -0.28
CA GLY A 79 -23.21 -7.35 0.91
C GLY A 79 -22.26 -7.42 2.11
N ALA A 80 -21.02 -7.88 1.94
CA ALA A 80 -20.02 -7.73 3.00
C ALA A 80 -19.75 -6.23 3.22
N ASP A 81 -19.80 -5.78 4.46
CA ASP A 81 -19.37 -4.42 4.80
C ASP A 81 -17.85 -4.35 4.67
N TRP A 82 -17.38 -3.57 3.72
CA TRP A 82 -15.94 -3.41 3.48
C TRP A 82 -15.19 -2.89 4.71
N ARG A 83 -15.90 -2.20 5.65
CA ARG A 83 -15.33 -1.70 6.90
C ARG A 83 -15.00 -2.81 7.90
N GLU A 84 -15.60 -3.98 7.74
CA GLU A 84 -15.40 -5.11 8.65
C GLU A 84 -14.39 -6.13 8.12
N GLY A 85 -13.96 -6.01 6.86
CA GLY A 85 -12.99 -6.93 6.25
C GLY A 85 -13.58 -8.33 5.99
N GLY A 86 -12.69 -9.28 5.72
CA GLY A 86 -13.06 -10.69 5.57
C GLY A 86 -13.45 -11.10 4.15
N ARG A 87 -13.98 -12.29 4.05
CA ARG A 87 -14.29 -12.92 2.76
C ARG A 87 -15.22 -12.06 1.91
N GLY A 88 -14.79 -11.77 0.68
CA GLY A 88 -15.53 -10.94 -0.27
C GLY A 88 -15.20 -9.45 -0.18
N VAL A 89 -14.24 -9.07 0.66
CA VAL A 89 -13.71 -7.71 0.77
C VAL A 89 -12.29 -7.68 0.20
N PHE A 90 -12.10 -7.06 -0.95
CA PHE A 90 -10.87 -7.18 -1.73
C PHE A 90 -9.64 -6.54 -1.07
N TRP A 91 -9.79 -5.48 -0.27
CA TRP A 91 -8.63 -4.94 0.44
C TRP A 91 -8.04 -5.91 1.48
N THR A 92 -8.74 -7.02 1.81
CA THR A 92 -8.23 -8.08 2.70
C THR A 92 -7.62 -9.27 1.95
N MET A 93 -7.37 -9.16 0.64
CA MET A 93 -6.60 -10.15 -0.11
C MET A 93 -5.18 -10.22 0.45
N ASP A 94 -4.62 -11.41 0.59
CA ASP A 94 -3.28 -11.72 1.17
C ASP A 94 -3.07 -11.21 2.61
N TYR A 95 -4.06 -10.52 3.16
CA TYR A 95 -4.04 -9.99 4.53
C TYR A 95 -4.20 -11.13 5.55
N PRO A 96 -3.49 -11.13 6.66
CA PRO A 96 -2.41 -10.20 7.03
C PRO A 96 -1.01 -10.75 6.69
N ARG A 97 -0.93 -11.87 5.98
CA ARG A 97 0.31 -12.64 5.81
C ARG A 97 1.33 -11.89 4.96
N SER A 98 0.91 -11.33 3.84
CA SER A 98 1.81 -10.54 2.97
C SER A 98 2.42 -9.38 3.73
N ASP A 99 1.59 -8.62 4.48
CA ASP A 99 2.00 -7.44 5.23
C ASP A 99 3.03 -7.77 6.31
N ARG A 100 2.78 -8.87 7.05
CA ARG A 100 3.65 -9.32 8.14
C ARG A 100 4.96 -9.90 7.62
N HIS A 101 4.94 -10.66 6.52
CA HIS A 101 6.14 -11.16 5.86
C HIS A 101 6.99 -10.01 5.31
N PHE A 102 6.36 -9.04 4.63
CA PHE A 102 7.06 -7.86 4.13
C PHE A 102 7.66 -7.03 5.28
N SER A 103 6.89 -6.76 6.33
CA SER A 103 7.37 -6.03 7.53
C SER A 103 8.57 -6.72 8.17
N LEU A 104 8.56 -8.06 8.26
CA LEU A 104 9.68 -8.84 8.77
C LEU A 104 10.92 -8.74 7.87
N ALA A 105 10.73 -8.78 6.56
CA ALA A 105 11.81 -8.61 5.59
C ALA A 105 12.41 -7.20 5.67
N LEU A 106 11.58 -6.17 5.72
CA LEU A 106 12.00 -4.77 5.85
C LEU A 106 12.82 -4.55 7.12
N ARG A 107 12.38 -5.10 8.27
CA ARG A 107 13.11 -5.07 9.54
C ARG A 107 14.49 -5.73 9.45
N ARG A 108 14.60 -6.83 8.71
CA ARG A 108 15.87 -7.58 8.57
C ARG A 108 16.84 -6.98 7.56
N LEU A 109 16.31 -6.37 6.51
CA LEU A 109 17.10 -5.90 5.36
C LEU A 109 17.40 -4.39 5.41
N THR A 110 16.81 -3.67 6.37
CA THR A 110 17.06 -2.23 6.59
C THR A 110 17.42 -1.96 8.05
N ARG A 111 17.68 -0.67 8.36
CA ARG A 111 17.88 -0.22 9.75
C ARG A 111 16.62 0.41 10.35
N LEU A 112 15.49 0.34 9.64
CA LEU A 112 14.22 0.89 10.12
C LEU A 112 13.70 0.09 11.31
N SER A 113 13.18 0.81 12.31
CA SER A 113 12.35 0.22 13.35
C SER A 113 10.96 -0.04 12.75
N VAL A 114 10.59 -1.31 12.58
CA VAL A 114 9.36 -1.74 11.90
C VAL A 114 8.48 -2.51 12.86
N ARG A 115 7.20 -2.15 12.97
CA ARG A 115 6.19 -2.95 13.69
C ARG A 115 5.85 -4.21 12.88
N SER A 116 5.69 -5.33 13.56
CA SER A 116 5.45 -6.62 12.91
C SER A 116 4.03 -6.82 12.40
N VAL A 117 3.10 -5.93 12.76
CA VAL A 117 1.72 -5.95 12.25
C VAL A 117 1.42 -4.69 11.44
N GLU A 118 0.57 -4.87 10.51
CA GLU A 118 0.00 -3.85 9.63
C GLU A 118 -0.92 -2.87 10.38
N GLN A 119 -1.31 -1.79 9.72
CA GLN A 119 -2.36 -0.87 10.15
C GLN A 119 -3.35 -0.65 9.02
N PRO A 120 -4.57 -1.18 9.10
CA PRO A 120 -5.63 -0.85 8.15
C PRO A 120 -6.08 0.61 8.31
N ILE A 121 -6.14 1.34 7.18
CA ILE A 121 -6.41 2.77 7.10
C ILE A 121 -7.70 3.01 6.34
N ASN A 122 -8.63 3.74 6.96
CA ASN A 122 -9.89 4.14 6.37
C ASN A 122 -9.89 5.64 6.06
N LEU A 123 -9.97 6.02 4.79
CA LEU A 123 -9.97 7.43 4.37
C LEU A 123 -11.14 8.24 4.93
N ASP A 124 -12.25 7.60 5.31
CA ASP A 124 -13.40 8.26 5.94
C ASP A 124 -13.08 8.72 7.39
N GLU A 125 -12.06 8.14 8.02
CA GLU A 125 -11.62 8.46 9.38
C GLU A 125 -10.48 9.49 9.42
N HIS A 126 -9.92 9.85 8.27
CA HIS A 126 -8.83 10.81 8.10
C HIS A 126 -7.55 10.47 8.87
N ASP A 127 -7.30 9.18 9.11
CA ASP A 127 -6.12 8.68 9.83
C ASP A 127 -4.90 8.40 8.92
N GLN A 128 -5.03 8.56 7.62
CA GLN A 128 -3.94 8.34 6.64
C GLN A 128 -2.76 9.29 6.83
N TYR A 129 -2.95 10.46 7.43
CA TYR A 129 -1.88 11.46 7.58
C TYR A 129 -0.79 11.08 8.59
N ASP A 130 -1.02 10.04 9.39
CA ASP A 130 -0.04 9.51 10.33
C ASP A 130 0.97 8.55 9.66
N TRP A 131 0.74 8.20 8.37
CA TRP A 131 1.48 7.16 7.67
C TRP A 131 2.08 7.71 6.36
N PRO A 132 3.42 7.63 6.18
CA PRO A 132 4.05 8.17 4.97
C PRO A 132 3.78 7.34 3.72
N TRP A 133 3.41 6.07 3.88
CA TRP A 133 3.23 5.09 2.82
C TRP A 133 1.93 4.29 3.04
N LEU A 134 1.14 4.18 1.99
CA LEU A 134 -0.07 3.36 1.94
C LEU A 134 0.07 2.29 0.86
N TYR A 135 -0.48 1.11 1.13
CA TYR A 135 -0.58 0.01 0.18
C TYR A 135 -2.05 -0.32 -0.10
N ALA A 136 -2.40 -0.49 -1.37
CA ALA A 136 -3.71 -0.92 -1.81
C ALA A 136 -3.58 -2.08 -2.80
N VAL A 137 -4.17 -3.22 -2.45
CA VAL A 137 -4.22 -4.44 -3.25
C VAL A 137 -5.53 -4.51 -4.03
N GLU A 138 -5.60 -5.26 -5.14
CA GLU A 138 -6.83 -5.54 -5.91
C GLU A 138 -7.63 -4.27 -6.29
N VAL A 139 -6.91 -3.21 -6.67
CA VAL A 139 -7.50 -1.89 -6.95
C VAL A 139 -8.36 -1.86 -8.22
N GLY A 140 -8.33 -2.92 -9.00
CA GLY A 140 -9.29 -3.17 -10.08
C GLY A 140 -10.71 -3.45 -9.61
N HIS A 141 -10.88 -3.63 -8.30
CA HIS A 141 -12.16 -3.91 -7.63
C HIS A 141 -12.60 -2.81 -6.66
N TRP A 142 -11.87 -1.74 -6.53
CA TRP A 142 -12.24 -0.65 -5.63
C TRP A 142 -13.30 0.29 -6.21
N ASN A 143 -14.01 0.98 -5.31
CA ASN A 143 -14.97 2.03 -5.67
C ASN A 143 -14.89 3.18 -4.66
N LEU A 144 -13.85 3.98 -4.78
CA LEU A 144 -13.67 5.15 -3.90
C LEU A 144 -14.87 6.09 -4.04
N THR A 145 -15.38 6.62 -2.92
CA THR A 145 -16.32 7.73 -2.95
C THR A 145 -15.62 9.02 -3.38
N ASP A 146 -16.38 10.08 -3.71
CA ASP A 146 -15.79 11.37 -4.07
C ASP A 146 -15.04 11.99 -2.88
N GLU A 147 -15.55 11.78 -1.66
CA GLU A 147 -14.88 12.21 -0.42
C GLU A 147 -13.58 11.45 -0.21
N GLN A 148 -13.58 10.14 -0.42
CA GLN A 148 -12.36 9.32 -0.32
C GLN A 148 -11.35 9.70 -1.40
N ALA A 149 -11.78 9.94 -2.63
CA ALA A 149 -10.90 10.40 -3.72
C ALA A 149 -10.27 11.76 -3.38
N LYS A 150 -11.04 12.69 -2.82
CA LYS A 150 -10.54 13.99 -2.34
C LYS A 150 -9.54 13.82 -1.19
N SER A 151 -9.87 12.99 -0.20
CA SER A 151 -9.01 12.71 0.95
C SER A 151 -7.68 12.09 0.52
N LEU A 152 -7.71 11.13 -0.40
CA LEU A 152 -6.53 10.50 -0.98
C LEU A 152 -5.67 11.52 -1.75
N ARG A 153 -6.29 12.39 -2.57
CA ARG A 153 -5.59 13.48 -3.26
C ARG A 153 -4.85 14.39 -2.29
N GLU A 154 -5.54 14.84 -1.24
CA GLU A 154 -4.92 15.72 -0.24
C GLU A 154 -3.74 15.04 0.47
N TYR A 155 -3.89 13.78 0.84
CA TYR A 155 -2.82 12.99 1.43
C TYR A 155 -1.58 12.95 0.53
N LEU A 156 -1.76 12.58 -0.74
CA LEU A 156 -0.67 12.46 -1.71
C LEU A 156 0.03 13.80 -1.99
N LEU A 157 -0.73 14.89 -2.12
CA LEU A 157 -0.18 16.23 -2.33
C LEU A 157 0.57 16.78 -1.10
N ARG A 158 0.26 16.30 0.10
CA ARG A 158 0.95 16.68 1.35
C ARG A 158 2.21 15.87 1.66
N GLY A 159 2.63 15.00 0.78
CA GLY A 159 3.84 14.20 0.95
C GLY A 159 3.59 12.71 1.13
N GLY A 160 2.34 12.27 1.22
CA GLY A 160 2.00 10.85 1.26
C GLY A 160 2.39 10.11 -0.01
N PHE A 161 2.48 8.79 0.10
CA PHE A 161 2.81 7.89 -0.99
C PHE A 161 1.82 6.73 -1.03
N LEU A 162 1.38 6.35 -2.23
CA LEU A 162 0.51 5.19 -2.46
C LEU A 162 1.18 4.18 -3.38
N MET A 163 1.27 2.95 -2.94
CA MET A 163 1.57 1.80 -3.79
C MET A 163 0.29 1.05 -4.09
N VAL A 164 0.00 0.81 -5.37
CA VAL A 164 -1.09 -0.07 -5.80
C VAL A 164 -0.55 -1.28 -6.52
N ASP A 165 -1.19 -2.43 -6.30
CA ASP A 165 -0.68 -3.73 -6.69
C ASP A 165 -1.83 -4.72 -6.95
N ASP A 166 -1.51 -5.86 -7.55
CA ASP A 166 -2.39 -7.00 -7.77
C ASP A 166 -3.71 -6.62 -8.47
N PHE A 167 -3.60 -6.18 -9.72
CA PHE A 167 -4.74 -6.00 -10.61
C PHE A 167 -4.31 -6.20 -12.06
N HIS A 168 -5.18 -6.82 -12.85
CA HIS A 168 -4.74 -7.45 -14.09
C HIS A 168 -5.72 -7.26 -15.25
N GLY A 169 -5.17 -7.02 -16.44
CA GLY A 169 -5.92 -6.93 -17.69
C GLY A 169 -6.71 -5.62 -17.84
N GLY A 170 -7.25 -5.40 -19.03
CA GLY A 170 -7.85 -4.12 -19.42
C GLY A 170 -9.08 -3.73 -18.58
N PHE A 171 -9.88 -4.70 -18.16
CA PHE A 171 -11.08 -4.39 -17.36
C PHE A 171 -10.74 -3.78 -16.00
N GLU A 172 -9.79 -4.37 -15.26
CA GLU A 172 -9.38 -3.86 -13.94
C GLU A 172 -8.60 -2.57 -14.07
N TRP A 173 -7.81 -2.43 -15.14
CA TRP A 173 -7.19 -1.16 -15.48
C TRP A 173 -8.21 -0.04 -15.64
N ASP A 174 -9.30 -0.27 -16.37
CA ASP A 174 -10.34 0.75 -16.60
C ASP A 174 -11.01 1.19 -15.30
N VAL A 175 -11.29 0.26 -14.39
CA VAL A 175 -11.85 0.57 -13.05
C VAL A 175 -10.87 1.41 -12.23
N PHE A 176 -9.61 1.00 -12.19
CA PHE A 176 -8.55 1.73 -11.50
C PHE A 176 -8.36 3.14 -12.08
N ALA A 177 -8.16 3.25 -13.39
CA ALA A 177 -7.93 4.51 -14.09
C ALA A 177 -9.08 5.49 -13.92
N ALA A 178 -10.34 5.01 -13.97
CA ALA A 178 -11.51 5.84 -13.72
C ALA A 178 -11.54 6.41 -12.30
N SER A 179 -11.14 5.63 -11.30
CA SER A 179 -11.01 6.10 -9.92
C SER A 179 -9.86 7.12 -9.77
N MET A 180 -8.70 6.83 -10.35
CA MET A 180 -7.55 7.75 -10.30
C MET A 180 -7.82 9.05 -11.05
N LYS A 181 -8.66 9.04 -12.10
CA LYS A 181 -9.09 10.28 -12.77
C LYS A 181 -9.95 11.18 -11.88
N ARG A 182 -10.64 10.62 -10.88
CA ARG A 182 -11.34 11.42 -9.85
C ARG A 182 -10.38 11.95 -8.79
N VAL A 183 -9.36 11.17 -8.43
CA VAL A 183 -8.29 11.62 -7.51
C VAL A 183 -7.48 12.72 -8.17
N PHE A 184 -7.00 12.49 -9.39
CA PHE A 184 -6.15 13.40 -10.17
C PHE A 184 -6.73 13.67 -11.56
N PRO A 185 -7.71 14.59 -11.71
CA PRO A 185 -8.24 14.97 -13.02
C PRO A 185 -7.23 15.72 -13.89
N ASP A 186 -6.20 16.27 -13.28
CA ASP A 186 -5.18 17.18 -13.81
C ASP A 186 -3.80 16.53 -13.98
N ARG A 187 -3.67 15.21 -13.73
CA ARG A 187 -2.41 14.49 -13.84
C ARG A 187 -2.55 13.24 -14.70
N GLU A 188 -1.47 12.87 -15.35
CA GLU A 188 -1.39 11.67 -16.18
C GLU A 188 -0.74 10.53 -15.41
N ILE A 189 -1.14 9.31 -15.74
CA ILE A 189 -0.43 8.09 -15.37
C ILE A 189 0.61 7.85 -16.47
N VAL A 190 1.87 7.73 -16.07
CA VAL A 190 2.99 7.53 -16.99
C VAL A 190 3.77 6.26 -16.65
N GLU A 191 4.45 5.67 -17.64
CA GLU A 191 5.46 4.64 -17.36
C GLU A 191 6.64 5.27 -16.61
N ILE A 192 7.08 4.64 -15.53
CA ILE A 192 8.24 5.09 -14.75
C ILE A 192 9.50 4.72 -15.52
N ASP A 193 10.35 5.73 -15.81
CA ASP A 193 11.64 5.49 -16.46
C ASP A 193 12.49 4.52 -15.61
N SER A 194 13.20 3.60 -16.28
CA SER A 194 14.06 2.63 -15.59
C SER A 194 15.19 3.28 -14.77
N LYS A 195 15.54 4.54 -15.07
CA LYS A 195 16.53 5.33 -14.32
C LYS A 195 15.93 6.17 -13.21
N ASP A 196 14.60 6.09 -13.00
CA ASP A 196 13.96 6.84 -11.93
C ASP A 196 14.57 6.45 -10.57
N PRO A 197 14.84 7.42 -9.69
CA PRO A 197 15.43 7.17 -8.37
C PRO A 197 14.73 6.08 -7.56
N ILE A 198 13.42 5.90 -7.73
CA ILE A 198 12.67 4.88 -6.99
C ILE A 198 13.19 3.46 -7.21
N PHE A 199 13.78 3.18 -8.37
CA PHE A 199 14.36 1.87 -8.68
C PHE A 199 15.81 1.73 -8.20
N HIS A 200 16.39 2.79 -7.58
CA HIS A 200 17.82 2.83 -7.22
C HIS A 200 18.09 3.35 -5.80
N VAL A 201 17.07 3.49 -4.94
CA VAL A 201 17.22 4.06 -3.58
C VAL A 201 18.07 3.16 -2.68
N ILE A 202 17.78 1.86 -2.66
CA ILE A 202 18.48 0.86 -1.84
C ILE A 202 19.07 -0.23 -2.75
N TYR A 203 18.27 -0.75 -3.66
CA TYR A 203 18.64 -1.77 -4.64
C TYR A 203 18.60 -1.19 -6.04
N ASP A 204 19.58 -1.53 -6.87
CA ASP A 204 19.51 -1.28 -8.30
C ASP A 204 18.60 -2.32 -8.96
N LEU A 205 17.48 -1.86 -9.51
CA LEU A 205 16.46 -2.70 -10.16
C LEU A 205 16.47 -2.48 -11.68
N ASP A 206 17.60 -2.80 -12.31
CA ASP A 206 17.78 -2.68 -13.76
C ASP A 206 16.86 -3.65 -14.52
N ASP A 207 16.75 -4.88 -14.04
CA ASP A 207 15.91 -5.94 -14.61
C ASP A 207 14.67 -6.16 -13.75
N LYS A 208 13.55 -5.60 -14.18
CA LYS A 208 12.22 -5.87 -13.61
C LYS A 208 11.45 -6.76 -14.57
N TYR A 209 10.87 -7.81 -14.05
CA TYR A 209 10.05 -8.76 -14.79
C TYR A 209 8.73 -9.01 -14.08
N GLN A 210 7.78 -9.58 -14.79
CA GLN A 210 6.48 -9.91 -14.24
C GLN A 210 6.63 -10.82 -13.01
N VAL A 211 6.14 -10.35 -11.88
CA VAL A 211 6.02 -11.11 -10.63
C VAL A 211 4.59 -11.66 -10.59
N PRO A 212 4.42 -12.98 -10.64
CA PRO A 212 3.10 -13.60 -10.65
C PRO A 212 2.55 -13.80 -9.25
N GLY A 213 1.23 -13.93 -9.15
CA GLY A 213 0.57 -14.42 -7.96
C GLY A 213 0.71 -15.95 -7.75
N ALA A 214 0.04 -16.47 -6.72
CA ALA A 214 0.07 -17.88 -6.33
C ALA A 214 -0.44 -18.84 -7.40
N GLN A 215 -1.21 -18.35 -8.38
CA GLN A 215 -1.63 -19.17 -9.53
C GLN A 215 -0.44 -19.75 -10.30
N TYR A 216 0.75 -19.13 -10.22
CA TYR A 216 1.97 -19.65 -10.81
C TYR A 216 2.31 -21.05 -10.33
N ILE A 217 2.13 -21.34 -9.04
CA ILE A 217 2.43 -22.65 -8.44
C ILE A 217 1.67 -23.77 -9.17
N ARG A 218 0.46 -23.50 -9.62
CA ARG A 218 -0.40 -24.48 -10.29
C ARG A 218 -0.29 -24.48 -11.82
N SER A 219 -0.11 -23.27 -12.39
CA SER A 219 -0.19 -23.08 -13.85
C SER A 219 1.17 -22.94 -14.54
N GLY A 220 2.18 -22.47 -13.82
CA GLY A 220 3.48 -22.06 -14.37
C GLY A 220 3.40 -20.78 -15.22
N LEU A 221 2.23 -20.10 -15.25
CA LEU A 221 2.03 -18.86 -16.00
C LEU A 221 2.32 -17.66 -15.12
N THR A 222 2.99 -16.66 -15.67
CA THR A 222 3.31 -15.41 -14.93
C THR A 222 2.18 -14.39 -14.97
N TYR A 223 1.16 -14.61 -15.80
CA TYR A 223 -0.01 -13.76 -15.92
C TYR A 223 -1.27 -14.46 -15.40
N GLU A 224 -2.17 -13.73 -14.79
CA GLU A 224 -3.43 -14.25 -14.26
C GLU A 224 -4.56 -14.24 -15.28
N ARG A 225 -4.53 -13.27 -16.18
CA ARG A 225 -5.52 -13.07 -17.23
C ARG A 225 -4.85 -13.13 -18.60
N ALA A 226 -5.58 -13.56 -19.61
CA ALA A 226 -5.06 -13.67 -20.97
C ALA A 226 -4.53 -12.33 -21.54
N ASP A 227 -5.05 -11.20 -21.07
CA ASP A 227 -4.63 -9.84 -21.38
C ASP A 227 -3.79 -9.19 -20.24
N GLY A 228 -3.35 -9.98 -19.26
CA GLY A 228 -2.54 -9.56 -18.11
C GLY A 228 -1.04 -9.60 -18.38
N PHE A 229 -0.60 -9.27 -19.58
CA PHE A 229 0.79 -9.22 -20.00
C PHE A 229 0.99 -8.13 -21.08
N PRO A 230 2.12 -7.41 -21.10
CA PRO A 230 3.23 -7.45 -20.15
C PRO A 230 2.92 -6.74 -18.81
N GLU A 231 3.86 -6.84 -17.87
CA GLU A 231 3.88 -6.04 -16.66
C GLU A 231 4.15 -4.56 -16.97
N HIS A 232 3.61 -3.68 -16.12
CA HIS A 232 3.81 -2.25 -16.22
C HIS A 232 4.15 -1.62 -14.88
N TRP A 233 5.17 -0.80 -14.88
CA TRP A 233 5.62 -0.02 -13.73
C TRP A 233 5.29 1.44 -13.98
N ARG A 234 4.12 1.87 -13.53
CA ARG A 234 3.58 3.20 -13.81
C ARG A 234 3.53 4.06 -12.55
N GLY A 235 3.33 5.36 -12.76
CA GLY A 235 3.23 6.28 -11.64
C GLY A 235 2.54 7.59 -11.95
N ILE A 236 2.29 8.35 -10.87
CA ILE A 236 1.78 9.71 -10.92
C ILE A 236 2.74 10.60 -10.14
N TYR A 237 3.22 11.66 -10.78
CA TYR A 237 4.16 12.63 -10.20
C TYR A 237 3.45 13.91 -9.77
N ASP A 238 4.01 14.58 -8.76
CA ASP A 238 3.64 15.95 -8.41
C ASP A 238 4.34 17.00 -9.31
N ASP A 239 4.04 18.29 -9.09
CA ASP A 239 4.61 19.39 -9.87
C ASP A 239 6.12 19.59 -9.65
N LYS A 240 6.70 18.94 -8.64
CA LYS A 240 8.13 18.97 -8.30
C LYS A 240 8.89 17.75 -8.82
N GLY A 241 8.20 16.83 -9.49
CA GLY A 241 8.77 15.58 -9.96
C GLY A 241 8.89 14.49 -8.89
N ARG A 242 8.26 14.65 -7.72
CA ARG A 242 8.17 13.57 -6.72
C ARG A 242 7.11 12.57 -7.15
N LEU A 243 7.45 11.30 -7.15
CA LEU A 243 6.52 10.22 -7.41
C LEU A 243 5.58 10.06 -6.19
N MET A 244 4.28 10.23 -6.41
CA MET A 244 3.25 10.13 -5.38
C MET A 244 2.56 8.78 -5.36
N VAL A 245 2.40 8.17 -6.51
CA VAL A 245 1.72 6.88 -6.68
C VAL A 245 2.58 5.97 -7.54
N THR A 246 2.85 4.76 -7.06
CA THR A 246 3.38 3.66 -7.88
C THR A 246 2.27 2.69 -8.22
N ILE A 247 2.26 2.25 -9.46
CA ILE A 247 1.22 1.41 -10.05
C ILE A 247 1.90 0.16 -10.61
N CYS A 248 1.77 -0.95 -9.88
CA CYS A 248 2.29 -2.25 -10.24
C CYS A 248 1.19 -3.02 -10.99
N PHE A 249 1.08 -2.78 -12.30
CA PHE A 249 0.00 -3.34 -13.12
C PHE A 249 0.43 -4.63 -13.79
N ASN A 250 -0.42 -5.66 -13.79
CA ASN A 250 -0.15 -7.01 -14.26
C ASN A 250 0.98 -7.71 -13.48
N VAL A 251 1.15 -7.38 -12.23
CA VAL A 251 2.07 -8.04 -11.28
C VAL A 251 1.36 -8.22 -9.96
N ASP A 252 1.86 -9.13 -9.14
CA ASP A 252 1.37 -9.43 -7.82
C ASP A 252 2.55 -9.49 -6.85
N LEU A 253 2.85 -8.33 -6.25
CA LEU A 253 3.91 -8.25 -5.25
C LEU A 253 3.40 -8.74 -3.89
N GLY A 254 2.10 -8.58 -3.61
CA GLY A 254 1.43 -9.07 -2.42
C GLY A 254 1.62 -10.56 -2.22
N ASP A 255 1.27 -11.36 -3.22
CA ASP A 255 1.48 -12.82 -3.25
C ASP A 255 2.97 -13.20 -3.15
N SER A 256 3.85 -12.41 -3.79
CA SER A 256 5.29 -12.66 -3.72
C SER A 256 5.85 -12.49 -2.30
N TRP A 257 5.23 -11.65 -1.48
CA TRP A 257 5.55 -11.50 -0.06
C TRP A 257 4.86 -12.57 0.77
N GLU A 258 3.59 -12.84 0.48
CA GLU A 258 2.80 -13.85 1.17
C GLU A 258 3.43 -15.23 1.08
N HIS A 259 3.87 -15.61 -0.11
CA HIS A 259 4.46 -16.90 -0.41
C HIS A 259 5.99 -16.92 -0.33
N ALA A 260 6.62 -15.93 0.31
CA ALA A 260 8.09 -15.86 0.41
C ALA A 260 8.73 -17.04 1.17
N ASP A 261 7.97 -17.71 2.03
CA ASP A 261 8.37 -18.92 2.78
C ASP A 261 7.86 -20.23 2.15
N ASN A 262 7.10 -20.16 1.05
CA ASN A 262 6.60 -21.34 0.35
C ASN A 262 7.66 -21.89 -0.61
N PRO A 263 8.15 -23.14 -0.42
CA PRO A 263 9.17 -23.73 -1.28
C PRO A 263 8.72 -23.98 -2.71
N GLU A 264 7.40 -24.01 -2.99
CA GLU A 264 6.84 -24.15 -4.33
C GLU A 264 6.78 -22.83 -5.10
N TYR A 265 6.84 -21.69 -4.40
CA TYR A 265 6.87 -20.38 -5.03
C TYR A 265 8.33 -19.97 -5.33
N PRO A 266 8.69 -19.67 -6.60
CA PRO A 266 10.09 -19.43 -6.96
C PRO A 266 10.71 -18.23 -6.26
N GLN A 267 11.81 -18.46 -5.56
CA GLN A 267 12.55 -17.44 -4.79
C GLN A 267 12.89 -16.17 -5.61
N LYS A 268 13.09 -16.30 -6.92
CA LYS A 268 13.37 -15.13 -7.78
C LYS A 268 12.25 -14.08 -7.73
N PHE A 269 11.00 -14.51 -7.66
CA PHE A 269 9.84 -13.63 -7.61
C PHE A 269 9.70 -12.96 -6.23
N SER A 270 9.77 -13.72 -5.14
CA SER A 270 9.77 -13.15 -3.79
C SER A 270 10.95 -12.21 -3.56
N ALA A 271 12.15 -12.57 -4.06
CA ALA A 271 13.32 -11.72 -3.94
C ALA A 271 13.20 -10.40 -4.72
N LEU A 272 12.57 -10.43 -5.92
CA LEU A 272 12.30 -9.20 -6.68
C LEU A 272 11.22 -8.36 -5.99
N GLY A 273 10.09 -8.98 -5.61
CA GLY A 273 9.00 -8.28 -4.92
C GLY A 273 9.43 -7.60 -3.63
N MET A 274 10.25 -8.29 -2.81
CA MET A 274 10.83 -7.69 -1.60
C MET A 274 11.72 -6.48 -1.91
N ARG A 275 12.59 -6.56 -2.91
CA ARG A 275 13.48 -5.46 -3.27
C ARG A 275 12.71 -4.24 -3.82
N ILE A 276 11.69 -4.47 -4.64
CA ILE A 276 10.81 -3.40 -5.13
C ILE A 276 10.11 -2.72 -3.96
N GLY A 277 9.43 -3.47 -3.09
CA GLY A 277 8.74 -2.92 -1.94
C GLY A 277 9.66 -2.12 -1.00
N ILE A 278 10.88 -2.64 -0.72
CA ILE A 278 11.87 -1.94 0.11
C ILE A 278 12.30 -0.62 -0.54
N ASN A 279 12.54 -0.60 -1.85
CA ASN A 279 12.85 0.65 -2.55
C ASN A 279 11.71 1.65 -2.45
N TYR A 280 10.46 1.22 -2.62
CA TYR A 280 9.29 2.08 -2.55
C TYR A 280 9.09 2.66 -1.15
N VAL A 281 9.28 1.87 -0.10
CA VAL A 281 9.24 2.35 1.29
C VAL A 281 10.37 3.35 1.56
N ALA A 282 11.60 3.02 1.15
CA ALA A 282 12.74 3.91 1.35
C ALA A 282 12.55 5.24 0.62
N TYR A 283 12.01 5.21 -0.61
CA TYR A 283 11.68 6.42 -1.36
C TYR A 283 10.61 7.24 -0.62
N ALA A 284 9.50 6.63 -0.21
CA ALA A 284 8.41 7.30 0.49
C ALA A 284 8.82 7.95 1.81
N MET A 285 9.79 7.37 2.52
CA MET A 285 10.30 7.90 3.78
C MET A 285 11.37 8.98 3.62
N SER A 286 11.92 9.19 2.42
CA SER A 286 13.01 10.13 2.15
C SER A 286 12.62 11.31 1.25
N HIS A 287 11.45 11.31 0.66
CA HIS A 287 10.92 12.31 -0.26
C HIS A 287 9.53 12.76 0.18
#